data_71dbd41dfb512998d38af441cc9c0351
#
_entry.id   71dbd41dfb512998d38af441cc9c0351
#
_cell.length_a   1.000
_cell.length_b   1.000
_cell.length_c   1.000
_cell.angle_alpha   90.00
_cell.angle_beta   90.00
_cell.angle_gamma   90.00
#
_symmetry.space_group_name_H-M   'P 1'
#
loop_
_entity.id
_entity.type
_entity.pdbx_description
1 polymer ?
#
loop_
_entity_poly.entity_id
_entity_poly.type
_entity_poly.pdbx_seq_one_letter_code
_entity_poly.pdbx_strand_id
1 'polypeptide(L)'
;MGLKQANQVAELKSYLGAREESLATLERQSRMIKLEGGFFMLLLIIGGSTLIFLSQKDLERTQMLKDFFATLTHEMKTPLASLRLQAESLEEDLKNKKTKAILTRLIDDSKRLELQMDKALYLAALTRKEILYLEKVSLAELLGQITSYYPFTQIVTIENSFVSVDIRAFESVIKNLIENASNHGKASRVVFKIERISANAKITITDNGLGFTGNTRQLGKLFFRHSTHSGSGIGLYLVKNLISKMNGHVHFHNSKSGFEVTIDLPVGTHS
;
A
#
# COMPACT_ATOMS: atom_id res chain seq x y z
N MET A 1 93.52 3.86 21.46
CA MET A 1 92.26 4.26 22.10
C MET A 1 91.07 4.44 21.11
N GLY A 2 91.31 4.80 19.84
CA GLY A 2 90.28 5.11 18.86
C GLY A 2 89.42 3.93 18.37
N LEU A 3 89.95 2.68 18.27
CA LEU A 3 89.22 1.53 17.74
C LEU A 3 88.13 1.00 18.68
N LYS A 4 88.30 1.11 19.98
CA LYS A 4 87.29 0.72 20.97
C LYS A 4 86.02 1.66 20.95
N GLN A 5 86.30 2.94 20.76
CA GLN A 5 85.25 3.95 20.66
C GLN A 5 84.47 3.83 19.33
N ALA A 6 85.11 3.52 18.22
CA ALA A 6 84.45 3.29 16.94
C ALA A 6 83.52 2.04 16.98
N ASN A 7 83.94 0.96 17.60
CA ASN A 7 83.12 -0.24 17.78
C ASN A 7 81.88 0.02 18.70
N GLN A 8 82.01 0.76 19.77
CA GLN A 8 80.91 1.13 20.62
C GLN A 8 79.89 2.01 19.90
N VAL A 9 80.36 2.98 19.07
CA VAL A 9 79.43 3.80 18.26
C VAL A 9 78.71 3.00 17.19
N ALA A 10 79.35 2.01 16.57
CA ALA A 10 78.70 1.08 15.61
C ALA A 10 77.64 0.19 16.27
N GLU A 11 77.95 -0.32 17.46
CA GLU A 11 77.06 -1.12 18.24
C GLU A 11 75.80 -0.31 18.71
N LEU A 12 76.00 0.92 19.16
CA LEU A 12 74.90 1.82 19.52
C LEU A 12 74.03 2.19 18.31
N LYS A 13 74.60 2.44 17.15
CA LYS A 13 73.86 2.69 15.92
C LYS A 13 73.03 1.48 15.49
N SER A 14 73.60 0.30 15.58
CA SER A 14 72.86 -0.96 15.33
C SER A 14 71.69 -1.16 16.30
N TYR A 15 71.90 -0.86 17.57
CA TYR A 15 70.86 -0.94 18.59
C TYR A 15 69.74 0.09 18.40
N LEU A 16 70.07 1.30 18.02
CA LEU A 16 69.09 2.36 17.69
C LEU A 16 68.31 2.04 16.42
N GLY A 17 68.95 1.51 15.39
CA GLY A 17 68.26 1.06 14.16
C GLY A 17 67.26 -0.09 14.40
N ALA A 18 67.68 -1.09 15.19
CA ALA A 18 66.81 -2.19 15.56
C ALA A 18 65.59 -1.72 16.41
N ARG A 19 65.79 -0.72 17.26
CA ARG A 19 64.72 -0.12 18.07
C ARG A 19 63.75 0.72 17.22
N GLU A 20 64.23 1.49 16.24
CA GLU A 20 63.40 2.23 15.30
C GLU A 20 62.56 1.29 14.43
N GLU A 21 63.16 0.19 13.95
CA GLU A 21 62.43 -0.85 13.18
C GLU A 21 61.33 -1.52 13.99
N SER A 22 61.63 -1.83 15.27
CA SER A 22 60.61 -2.41 16.18
C SER A 22 59.46 -1.44 16.51
N LEU A 23 59.77 -0.14 16.68
CA LEU A 23 58.74 0.87 16.88
C LEU A 23 57.87 1.07 15.62
N ALA A 24 58.45 1.09 14.44
CA ALA A 24 57.72 1.17 13.18
C ALA A 24 56.76 -0.05 12.95
N THR A 25 57.22 -1.25 13.34
CA THR A 25 56.37 -2.47 13.27
C THR A 25 55.21 -2.44 14.27
N LEU A 26 55.47 -1.97 15.49
CA LEU A 26 54.39 -1.78 16.50
C LEU A 26 53.38 -0.72 16.08
N GLU A 27 53.80 0.37 15.46
CA GLU A 27 52.88 1.37 14.91
C GLU A 27 52.05 0.85 13.74
N ARG A 28 52.64 0.02 12.88
CA ARG A 28 51.88 -0.64 11.79
C ARG A 28 50.86 -1.62 12.35
N GLN A 29 51.23 -2.43 13.31
CA GLN A 29 50.30 -3.38 13.98
C GLN A 29 49.15 -2.64 14.68
N SER A 30 49.48 -1.56 15.40
CA SER A 30 48.47 -0.73 16.07
C SER A 30 47.49 -0.10 15.06
N ARG A 31 47.96 0.37 13.91
CA ARG A 31 47.10 0.88 12.84
C ARG A 31 46.22 -0.19 12.22
N MET A 32 46.74 -1.40 11.97
CA MET A 32 45.97 -2.53 11.46
C MET A 32 44.86 -2.92 12.44
N ILE A 33 45.15 -3.06 13.72
CA ILE A 33 44.16 -3.43 14.76
C ILE A 33 43.06 -2.34 14.85
N LYS A 34 43.45 -1.04 14.78
CA LYS A 34 42.44 0.05 14.78
C LYS A 34 41.55 0.03 13.54
N LEU A 35 42.10 -0.25 12.36
CA LEU A 35 41.34 -0.35 11.12
C LEU A 35 40.41 -1.57 11.12
N GLU A 36 40.91 -2.74 11.53
CA GLU A 36 40.07 -3.95 11.68
C GLU A 36 38.97 -3.76 12.72
N GLY A 37 39.31 -3.24 13.90
CA GLY A 37 38.32 -2.93 14.93
C GLY A 37 37.27 -1.93 14.46
N GLY A 38 37.69 -0.88 13.76
CA GLY A 38 36.81 0.10 13.14
C GLY A 38 35.87 -0.52 12.09
N PHE A 39 36.40 -1.40 11.25
CA PHE A 39 35.61 -2.13 10.25
C PHE A 39 34.56 -3.06 10.89
N PHE A 40 34.95 -3.84 11.89
CA PHE A 40 34.01 -4.70 12.61
C PHE A 40 32.93 -3.90 13.36
N MET A 41 33.30 -2.78 13.95
CA MET A 41 32.35 -1.89 14.61
C MET A 41 31.33 -1.29 13.62
N LEU A 42 31.79 -0.90 12.44
CA LEU A 42 30.92 -0.42 11.36
C LEU A 42 29.93 -1.50 10.90
N LEU A 43 30.41 -2.75 10.72
CA LEU A 43 29.55 -3.88 10.38
C LEU A 43 28.50 -4.15 11.44
N LEU A 44 28.85 -4.09 12.73
CA LEU A 44 27.91 -4.27 13.83
C LEU A 44 26.85 -3.15 13.86
N ILE A 45 27.22 -1.91 13.60
CA ILE A 45 26.29 -0.79 13.55
C ILE A 45 25.31 -0.96 12.37
N ILE A 46 25.82 -1.31 11.19
CA ILE A 46 24.98 -1.53 10.00
C ILE A 46 24.04 -2.73 10.24
N GLY A 47 24.56 -3.85 10.74
CA GLY A 47 23.76 -5.04 11.04
C GLY A 47 22.69 -4.78 12.12
N GLY A 48 23.08 -4.12 13.21
CA GLY A 48 22.16 -3.72 14.28
C GLY A 48 21.07 -2.76 13.79
N SER A 49 21.44 -1.73 13.01
CA SER A 49 20.49 -0.80 12.42
C SER A 49 19.48 -1.49 11.48
N THR A 50 19.98 -2.43 10.67
CA THR A 50 19.14 -3.21 9.76
C THR A 50 18.16 -4.09 10.53
N LEU A 51 18.61 -4.77 11.59
CA LEU A 51 17.75 -5.58 12.45
C LEU A 51 16.67 -4.75 13.15
N ILE A 52 17.04 -3.59 13.69
CA ILE A 52 16.09 -2.66 14.32
C ILE A 52 15.04 -2.20 13.30
N PHE A 53 15.47 -1.81 12.10
CA PHE A 53 14.58 -1.37 11.02
C PHE A 53 13.59 -2.48 10.61
N LEU A 54 14.07 -3.72 10.44
CA LEU A 54 13.23 -4.86 10.10
C LEU A 54 12.24 -5.19 11.23
N SER A 55 12.70 -5.16 12.48
CA SER A 55 11.86 -5.41 13.66
C SER A 55 10.75 -4.36 13.81
N GLN A 56 11.06 -3.09 13.61
CA GLN A 56 10.05 -2.01 13.64
C GLN A 56 9.00 -2.22 12.54
N LYS A 57 9.41 -2.60 11.35
CA LYS A 57 8.51 -2.87 10.23
C LYS A 57 7.59 -4.07 10.48
N ASP A 58 8.06 -5.10 11.18
CA ASP A 58 7.24 -6.24 11.57
C ASP A 58 6.27 -5.93 12.70
N LEU A 59 6.67 -5.06 13.65
CA LEU A 59 5.79 -4.55 14.69
C LEU A 59 4.67 -3.69 14.11
N GLU A 60 4.97 -2.77 13.18
CA GLU A 60 3.98 -1.96 12.47
C GLU A 60 2.97 -2.84 11.72
N ARG A 61 3.44 -3.89 11.03
CA ARG A 61 2.57 -4.85 10.34
C ARG A 61 1.65 -5.60 11.31
N THR A 62 2.20 -6.04 12.44
CA THR A 62 1.42 -6.78 13.44
C THR A 62 0.36 -5.88 14.08
N GLN A 63 0.71 -4.63 14.38
CA GLN A 63 -0.24 -3.65 14.91
C GLN A 63 -1.33 -3.34 13.88
N MET A 64 -0.93 -3.13 12.62
CA MET A 64 -1.83 -2.91 11.51
C MET A 64 -2.86 -4.05 11.36
N LEU A 65 -2.43 -5.31 11.50
CA LEU A 65 -3.34 -6.47 11.46
C LEU A 65 -4.30 -6.48 12.65
N LYS A 66 -3.82 -6.19 13.86
CA LYS A 66 -4.69 -6.11 15.06
C LYS A 66 -5.76 -5.04 14.91
N ASP A 67 -5.38 -3.84 14.48
CA ASP A 67 -6.30 -2.72 14.28
C ASP A 67 -7.31 -3.04 13.17
N PHE A 68 -6.86 -3.74 12.12
CA PHE A 68 -7.72 -4.25 11.06
C PHE A 68 -8.76 -5.23 11.59
N PHE A 69 -8.35 -6.29 12.31
CA PHE A 69 -9.30 -7.27 12.83
C PHE A 69 -10.28 -6.65 13.83
N ALA A 70 -9.82 -5.71 14.66
CA ALA A 70 -10.69 -4.97 15.56
C ALA A 70 -11.73 -4.15 14.80
N THR A 71 -11.30 -3.38 13.78
CA THR A 71 -12.19 -2.58 12.93
C THR A 71 -13.15 -3.47 12.15
N LEU A 72 -12.66 -4.56 11.53
CA LEU A 72 -13.48 -5.51 10.80
C LEU A 72 -14.57 -6.10 11.68
N THR A 73 -14.20 -6.56 12.89
CA THR A 73 -15.15 -7.14 13.84
C THR A 73 -16.25 -6.14 14.21
N HIS A 74 -15.88 -4.87 14.44
CA HIS A 74 -16.86 -3.82 14.74
C HIS A 74 -17.76 -3.52 13.54
N GLU A 75 -17.19 -3.42 12.34
CA GLU A 75 -17.93 -3.13 11.10
C GLU A 75 -18.83 -4.29 10.64
N MET A 76 -18.49 -5.54 11.00
CA MET A 76 -19.35 -6.72 10.75
C MET A 76 -20.46 -6.86 11.79
N LYS A 77 -20.25 -6.44 13.03
CA LYS A 77 -21.24 -6.55 14.10
C LYS A 77 -22.51 -5.75 13.80
N THR A 78 -22.37 -4.58 13.18
CA THR A 78 -23.50 -3.70 12.85
C THR A 78 -24.45 -4.31 11.80
N PRO A 79 -23.99 -4.74 10.59
CA PRO A 79 -24.89 -5.37 9.62
C PRO A 79 -25.40 -6.74 10.10
N LEU A 80 -24.64 -7.50 10.88
CA LEU A 80 -25.10 -8.75 11.47
C LEU A 80 -26.24 -8.52 12.47
N ALA A 81 -26.15 -7.48 13.31
CA ALA A 81 -27.23 -7.10 14.22
C ALA A 81 -28.47 -6.63 13.45
N SER A 82 -28.29 -5.88 12.35
CA SER A 82 -29.37 -5.45 11.47
C SER A 82 -30.05 -6.64 10.81
N LEU A 83 -29.29 -7.59 10.25
CA LEU A 83 -29.82 -8.82 9.67
C LEU A 83 -30.63 -9.63 10.68
N ARG A 84 -30.14 -9.75 11.91
CA ARG A 84 -30.83 -10.47 12.98
C ARG A 84 -32.18 -9.82 13.33
N LEU A 85 -32.18 -8.48 13.53
CA LEU A 85 -33.41 -7.74 13.81
C LEU A 85 -34.44 -7.85 12.69
N GLN A 86 -33.98 -7.87 11.43
CA GLN A 86 -34.85 -8.01 10.27
C GLN A 86 -35.42 -9.43 10.15
N ALA A 87 -34.60 -10.45 10.46
CA ALA A 87 -35.05 -11.83 10.52
C ALA A 87 -36.10 -12.04 11.63
N GLU A 88 -35.87 -11.50 12.82
CA GLU A 88 -36.81 -11.52 13.93
C GLU A 88 -38.13 -10.81 13.58
N SER A 89 -38.07 -9.65 12.90
CA SER A 89 -39.25 -8.91 12.43
C SER A 89 -40.00 -9.63 11.30
N LEU A 90 -39.36 -10.43 10.47
CA LEU A 90 -39.97 -11.26 9.45
C LEU A 90 -40.72 -12.44 10.08
N GLU A 91 -40.21 -13.01 11.17
CA GLU A 91 -40.85 -14.12 11.90
C GLU A 91 -42.15 -13.70 12.53
N GLU A 92 -42.28 -12.44 12.99
CA GLU A 92 -43.48 -11.87 13.57
C GLU A 92 -44.56 -11.49 12.54
N ASP A 93 -44.22 -11.20 11.26
CA ASP A 93 -45.13 -10.48 10.35
C ASP A 93 -45.23 -11.09 8.94
N LEU A 94 -45.45 -12.40 8.85
CA LEU A 94 -45.55 -13.16 7.60
C LEU A 94 -46.68 -12.73 6.63
N LYS A 95 -47.53 -11.74 6.98
CA LYS A 95 -48.76 -11.38 6.21
C LYS A 95 -48.82 -9.95 5.66
N ASN A 96 -47.78 -9.11 5.78
CA ASN A 96 -47.92 -7.69 5.45
C ASN A 96 -46.92 -7.18 4.37
N LYS A 97 -47.30 -6.10 3.64
CA LYS A 97 -46.45 -5.38 2.65
C LYS A 97 -45.07 -4.95 3.16
N LYS A 98 -44.88 -4.87 4.47
CA LYS A 98 -43.58 -4.62 5.15
C LYS A 98 -42.58 -5.74 4.86
N THR A 99 -42.98 -6.96 4.63
CA THR A 99 -42.11 -8.11 4.36
C THR A 99 -41.20 -7.90 3.18
N LYS A 100 -41.68 -7.23 2.10
CA LYS A 100 -40.88 -6.95 0.93
C LYS A 100 -39.76 -5.93 1.23
N ALA A 101 -40.06 -4.89 2.01
CA ALA A 101 -39.07 -3.88 2.39
C ALA A 101 -37.98 -4.44 3.32
N ILE A 102 -38.40 -5.36 4.24
CA ILE A 102 -37.46 -6.06 5.13
C ILE A 102 -36.54 -6.98 4.33
N LEU A 103 -37.13 -7.76 3.38
CA LEU A 103 -36.35 -8.64 2.51
C LEU A 103 -35.33 -7.88 1.68
N THR A 104 -35.71 -6.73 1.14
CA THR A 104 -34.78 -5.86 0.39
C THR A 104 -33.61 -5.40 1.27
N ARG A 105 -33.89 -4.95 2.50
CA ARG A 105 -32.83 -4.55 3.46
C ARG A 105 -31.92 -5.72 3.83
N LEU A 106 -32.49 -6.91 4.03
CA LEU A 106 -31.73 -8.13 4.33
C LEU A 106 -30.75 -8.48 3.20
N ILE A 107 -31.20 -8.36 1.95
CA ILE A 107 -30.36 -8.57 0.76
C ILE A 107 -29.25 -7.49 0.69
N ASP A 108 -29.58 -6.24 0.95
CA ASP A 108 -28.60 -5.14 0.90
C ASP A 108 -27.55 -5.27 2.01
N ASP A 109 -27.95 -5.64 3.22
CA ASP A 109 -27.02 -5.88 4.34
C ASP A 109 -26.16 -7.13 4.11
N SER A 110 -26.70 -8.17 3.46
CA SER A 110 -25.94 -9.35 3.05
C SER A 110 -24.86 -8.99 2.02
N LYS A 111 -25.21 -8.23 0.99
CA LYS A 111 -24.23 -7.71 0.00
C LYS A 111 -23.15 -6.84 0.65
N ARG A 112 -23.54 -6.03 1.62
CA ARG A 112 -22.60 -5.19 2.38
C ARG A 112 -21.63 -6.03 3.21
N LEU A 113 -22.09 -7.12 3.82
CA LEU A 113 -21.23 -8.08 4.53
C LEU A 113 -20.27 -8.79 3.58
N GLU A 114 -20.75 -9.26 2.42
CA GLU A 114 -19.93 -9.90 1.39
C GLU A 114 -18.79 -8.98 0.94
N LEU A 115 -19.12 -7.73 0.64
CA LEU A 115 -18.11 -6.72 0.27
C LEU A 115 -17.09 -6.47 1.38
N GLN A 116 -17.49 -6.47 2.65
CA GLN A 116 -16.57 -6.30 3.77
C GLN A 116 -15.69 -7.54 3.97
N MET A 117 -16.23 -8.74 3.77
CA MET A 117 -15.44 -9.97 3.76
C MET A 117 -14.38 -9.95 2.64
N ASP A 118 -14.77 -9.54 1.43
CA ASP A 118 -13.83 -9.41 0.32
C ASP A 118 -12.70 -8.43 0.64
N LYS A 119 -13.03 -7.27 1.20
CA LYS A 119 -12.03 -6.29 1.66
C LYS A 119 -11.09 -6.87 2.71
N ALA A 120 -11.62 -7.69 3.62
CA ALA A 120 -10.84 -8.38 4.64
C ALA A 120 -9.89 -9.43 4.06
N LEU A 121 -10.39 -10.25 3.16
CA LEU A 121 -9.60 -11.27 2.47
C LEU A 121 -8.50 -10.63 1.62
N TYR A 122 -8.81 -9.56 0.89
CA TYR A 122 -7.80 -8.81 0.13
C TYR A 122 -6.72 -8.21 1.03
N LEU A 123 -7.08 -7.69 2.19
CA LEU A 123 -6.07 -7.15 3.11
C LEU A 123 -5.21 -8.26 3.72
N ALA A 124 -5.80 -9.41 4.05
CA ALA A 124 -5.05 -10.59 4.49
C ALA A 124 -4.11 -11.10 3.38
N ALA A 125 -4.54 -11.06 2.13
CA ALA A 125 -3.72 -11.39 0.96
C ALA A 125 -2.59 -10.38 0.72
N LEU A 126 -2.82 -9.10 0.96
CA LEU A 126 -1.77 -8.06 0.86
C LEU A 126 -0.65 -8.20 1.88
N THR A 127 -0.94 -8.78 3.07
CA THR A 127 0.05 -9.07 4.12
C THR A 127 0.85 -10.34 3.84
N ARG A 128 0.29 -11.28 3.06
CA ARG A 128 1.05 -12.38 2.46
C ARG A 128 1.71 -11.85 1.18
N LYS A 129 2.90 -12.34 0.85
CA LYS A 129 3.56 -12.07 -0.43
C LYS A 129 2.80 -12.77 -1.59
N GLU A 130 1.49 -12.56 -1.71
CA GLU A 130 0.75 -13.12 -2.83
C GLU A 130 1.18 -12.46 -4.13
N ILE A 131 1.53 -13.30 -5.09
CA ILE A 131 1.91 -12.92 -6.44
C ILE A 131 0.60 -12.62 -7.18
N LEU A 132 0.46 -11.40 -7.70
CA LEU A 132 -0.64 -11.06 -8.60
C LEU A 132 -0.40 -11.75 -9.95
N TYR A 133 -1.46 -12.29 -10.55
CA TYR A 133 -1.42 -12.84 -11.90
C TYR A 133 -1.69 -11.71 -12.91
N LEU A 134 -0.60 -11.10 -13.39
CA LEU A 134 -0.71 -10.00 -14.34
C LEU A 134 -1.00 -10.53 -15.75
N GLU A 135 -2.13 -10.14 -16.30
CA GLU A 135 -2.56 -10.44 -17.66
C GLU A 135 -2.58 -9.16 -18.49
N LYS A 136 -2.22 -9.27 -19.77
CA LYS A 136 -2.28 -8.17 -20.71
C LYS A 136 -3.71 -8.01 -21.23
N VAL A 137 -4.35 -6.91 -20.88
CA VAL A 137 -5.76 -6.66 -21.19
C VAL A 137 -5.95 -5.28 -21.84
N SER A 138 -6.97 -5.15 -22.67
CA SER A 138 -7.46 -3.87 -23.17
C SER A 138 -8.14 -3.10 -22.02
N LEU A 139 -7.60 -1.95 -21.69
CA LEU A 139 -8.09 -1.16 -20.55
C LEU A 139 -9.54 -0.67 -20.77
N ALA A 140 -9.88 -0.26 -22.00
CA ALA A 140 -11.23 0.18 -22.31
C ALA A 140 -12.26 -0.95 -22.22
N GLU A 141 -11.92 -2.15 -22.68
CA GLU A 141 -12.81 -3.31 -22.59
C GLU A 141 -13.02 -3.74 -21.14
N LEU A 142 -11.93 -3.83 -20.37
CA LEU A 142 -12.01 -4.21 -18.95
C LEU A 142 -12.85 -3.20 -18.14
N LEU A 143 -12.61 -1.90 -18.32
CA LEU A 143 -13.43 -0.87 -17.68
C LEU A 143 -14.88 -0.93 -18.16
N GLY A 144 -15.15 -1.18 -19.44
CA GLY A 144 -16.49 -1.37 -19.98
C GLY A 144 -17.25 -2.50 -19.31
N GLN A 145 -16.60 -3.64 -19.12
CA GLN A 145 -17.19 -4.77 -18.41
C GLN A 145 -17.52 -4.44 -16.95
N ILE A 146 -16.57 -3.82 -16.21
CA ILE A 146 -16.78 -3.49 -14.80
C ILE A 146 -17.88 -2.44 -14.63
N THR A 147 -17.87 -1.40 -15.45
CA THR A 147 -18.80 -0.27 -15.31
C THR A 147 -20.21 -0.55 -15.84
N SER A 148 -20.41 -1.58 -16.65
CA SER A 148 -21.73 -1.99 -17.14
C SER A 148 -22.76 -2.26 -16.03
N TYR A 149 -22.31 -2.61 -14.85
CA TYR A 149 -23.15 -2.84 -13.67
C TYR A 149 -23.54 -1.54 -12.93
N TYR A 150 -23.00 -0.38 -13.35
CA TYR A 150 -23.20 0.90 -12.69
C TYR A 150 -23.71 1.95 -13.69
N PRO A 151 -25.03 2.13 -13.81
CA PRO A 151 -25.66 2.95 -14.87
C PRO A 151 -25.32 4.44 -14.79
N PHE A 152 -24.77 4.92 -13.68
CA PHE A 152 -24.32 6.31 -13.49
C PHE A 152 -22.86 6.54 -13.89
N THR A 153 -22.20 5.55 -14.48
CA THR A 153 -20.83 5.66 -14.97
C THR A 153 -20.79 5.96 -16.46
N GLN A 154 -19.76 6.70 -16.87
CA GLN A 154 -19.49 7.02 -18.27
C GLN A 154 -18.01 6.80 -18.57
N ILE A 155 -17.70 6.13 -19.70
CA ILE A 155 -16.33 5.98 -20.18
C ILE A 155 -16.09 6.90 -21.35
N VAL A 156 -14.99 7.66 -21.30
CA VAL A 156 -14.46 8.49 -22.38
C VAL A 156 -13.07 7.99 -22.70
N THR A 157 -12.93 7.30 -23.82
CA THR A 157 -11.63 6.79 -24.28
C THR A 157 -11.07 7.74 -25.33
N ILE A 158 -9.94 8.37 -25.03
CA ILE A 158 -9.18 9.21 -25.99
C ILE A 158 -8.22 8.31 -26.76
N GLU A 159 -7.46 7.47 -26.06
CA GLU A 159 -6.56 6.51 -26.63
C GLU A 159 -6.59 5.24 -25.78
N ASN A 160 -6.99 4.12 -26.37
CA ASN A 160 -6.98 2.83 -25.68
C ASN A 160 -5.55 2.31 -25.53
N SER A 161 -5.30 1.60 -24.45
CA SER A 161 -4.00 1.02 -24.14
C SER A 161 -4.15 -0.38 -23.56
N PHE A 162 -3.16 -1.22 -23.85
CA PHE A 162 -3.03 -2.51 -23.18
C PHE A 162 -2.17 -2.34 -21.94
N VAL A 163 -2.65 -2.85 -20.82
CA VAL A 163 -1.96 -2.82 -19.53
C VAL A 163 -1.83 -4.23 -18.98
N SER A 164 -0.80 -4.43 -18.13
CA SER A 164 -0.62 -5.71 -17.43
C SER A 164 -1.17 -5.57 -16.02
N VAL A 165 -2.33 -6.18 -15.76
CA VAL A 165 -3.03 -6.11 -14.47
C VAL A 165 -3.57 -7.48 -14.06
N ASP A 166 -3.74 -7.69 -12.77
CA ASP A 166 -4.58 -8.76 -12.25
C ASP A 166 -6.04 -8.29 -12.33
N ILE A 167 -6.84 -8.97 -13.15
CA ILE A 167 -8.23 -8.58 -13.47
C ILE A 167 -9.07 -8.44 -12.21
N ARG A 168 -8.99 -9.40 -11.27
CA ARG A 168 -9.78 -9.38 -10.03
C ARG A 168 -9.35 -8.25 -9.10
N ALA A 169 -8.04 -8.03 -8.99
CA ALA A 169 -7.50 -6.95 -8.19
C ALA A 169 -7.89 -5.59 -8.78
N PHE A 170 -7.81 -5.43 -10.10
CA PHE A 170 -8.20 -4.21 -10.79
C PHE A 170 -9.71 -3.96 -10.69
N GLU A 171 -10.54 -4.99 -10.84
CA GLU A 171 -11.99 -4.91 -10.62
C GLU A 171 -12.31 -4.41 -9.19
N SER A 172 -11.63 -4.94 -8.17
CA SER A 172 -11.78 -4.48 -6.80
C SER A 172 -11.38 -3.01 -6.62
N VAL A 173 -10.31 -2.54 -7.30
CA VAL A 173 -9.92 -1.13 -7.32
C VAL A 173 -11.05 -0.25 -7.86
N ILE A 174 -11.57 -0.58 -9.04
CA ILE A 174 -12.60 0.22 -9.71
C ILE A 174 -13.90 0.24 -8.91
N LYS A 175 -14.35 -0.92 -8.40
CA LYS A 175 -15.53 -1.02 -7.51
C LYS A 175 -15.38 -0.12 -6.27
N ASN A 176 -14.23 -0.16 -5.60
CA ASN A 176 -13.98 0.70 -4.44
C ASN A 176 -14.09 2.20 -4.77
N LEU A 177 -13.59 2.63 -5.93
CA LEU A 177 -13.66 4.03 -6.35
C LEU A 177 -15.09 4.46 -6.69
N ILE A 178 -15.86 3.61 -7.41
CA ILE A 178 -17.28 3.86 -7.71
C ILE A 178 -18.11 3.93 -6.42
N GLU A 179 -17.90 2.99 -5.50
CA GLU A 179 -18.59 2.99 -4.21
C GLU A 179 -18.26 4.23 -3.36
N ASN A 180 -17.01 4.67 -3.37
CA ASN A 180 -16.63 5.89 -2.68
C ASN A 180 -17.33 7.11 -3.28
N ALA A 181 -17.41 7.23 -4.60
CA ALA A 181 -18.14 8.30 -5.26
C ALA A 181 -19.63 8.28 -4.90
N SER A 182 -20.28 7.11 -4.92
CA SER A 182 -21.70 6.97 -4.59
C SER A 182 -21.98 7.16 -3.10
N ASN A 183 -21.28 6.44 -2.22
CA ASN A 183 -21.62 6.37 -0.81
C ASN A 183 -21.14 7.61 -0.04
N HIS A 184 -19.94 8.09 -0.31
CA HIS A 184 -19.32 9.23 0.37
C HIS A 184 -19.50 10.53 -0.39
N GLY A 185 -19.29 10.51 -1.72
CA GLY A 185 -19.45 11.66 -2.57
C GLY A 185 -20.90 12.02 -2.86
N LYS A 186 -21.85 11.10 -2.69
CA LYS A 186 -23.25 11.25 -3.13
C LYS A 186 -23.32 11.60 -4.63
N ALA A 187 -22.37 11.10 -5.40
CA ALA A 187 -22.28 11.36 -6.82
C ALA A 187 -23.42 10.70 -7.60
N SER A 188 -23.96 11.41 -8.55
CA SER A 188 -24.93 10.91 -9.53
C SER A 188 -24.30 10.58 -10.87
N ARG A 189 -23.03 10.90 -11.06
CA ARG A 189 -22.26 10.60 -12.27
C ARG A 189 -20.79 10.39 -11.92
N VAL A 190 -20.17 9.36 -12.52
CA VAL A 190 -18.73 9.10 -12.47
C VAL A 190 -18.23 8.95 -13.90
N VAL A 191 -17.19 9.69 -14.25
CA VAL A 191 -16.58 9.69 -15.59
C VAL A 191 -15.20 9.07 -15.51
N PHE A 192 -14.95 8.08 -16.34
CA PHE A 192 -13.65 7.45 -16.55
C PHE A 192 -13.07 7.96 -17.86
N LYS A 193 -11.98 8.70 -17.80
CA LYS A 193 -11.24 9.16 -18.98
C LYS A 193 -9.99 8.31 -19.13
N ILE A 194 -9.81 7.69 -20.29
CA ILE A 194 -8.64 6.88 -20.62
C ILE A 194 -7.81 7.63 -21.65
N GLU A 195 -6.54 7.81 -21.37
CA GLU A 195 -5.57 8.40 -22.28
C GLU A 195 -4.21 7.73 -22.15
N ARG A 196 -3.41 7.76 -23.20
CA ARG A 196 -2.03 7.31 -23.15
C ARG A 196 -1.10 8.51 -23.00
N ILE A 197 -0.20 8.44 -22.02
CA ILE A 197 0.83 9.46 -21.81
C ILE A 197 2.19 8.76 -21.78
N SER A 198 2.92 8.89 -22.89
CA SER A 198 4.22 8.24 -23.09
C SER A 198 4.15 6.72 -22.92
N ALA A 199 4.82 6.16 -21.92
CA ALA A 199 4.87 4.73 -21.60
C ALA A 199 3.76 4.28 -20.65
N ASN A 200 2.84 5.17 -20.24
CA ASN A 200 1.80 4.87 -19.26
C ASN A 200 0.41 5.07 -19.87
N ALA A 201 -0.51 4.21 -19.45
CA ALA A 201 -1.94 4.41 -19.59
C ALA A 201 -2.42 5.16 -18.35
N LYS A 202 -3.06 6.30 -18.56
CA LYS A 202 -3.62 7.14 -17.51
C LYS A 202 -5.13 7.01 -17.49
N ILE A 203 -5.67 6.71 -16.32
CA ILE A 203 -7.11 6.70 -16.07
C ILE A 203 -7.41 7.84 -15.12
N THR A 204 -8.21 8.81 -15.56
CA THR A 204 -8.74 9.86 -14.70
C THR A 204 -10.19 9.55 -14.39
N ILE A 205 -10.50 9.41 -13.12
CA ILE A 205 -11.84 9.08 -12.60
C ILE A 205 -12.34 10.30 -11.85
N THR A 206 -13.39 10.93 -12.37
CA THR A 206 -13.96 12.17 -11.81
C THR A 206 -15.43 11.94 -11.47
N ASP A 207 -15.82 12.28 -10.26
CA ASP A 207 -17.20 12.28 -9.84
C ASP A 207 -17.76 13.72 -9.71
N ASN A 208 -19.08 13.84 -9.73
CA ASN A 208 -19.79 15.09 -9.52
C ASN A 208 -20.37 15.23 -8.09
N GLY A 209 -19.76 14.57 -7.13
CA GLY A 209 -20.23 14.54 -5.76
C GLY A 209 -19.76 15.72 -4.90
N LEU A 210 -19.84 15.56 -3.59
CA LEU A 210 -19.49 16.59 -2.60
C LEU A 210 -17.99 16.91 -2.55
N GLY A 211 -17.13 16.09 -3.18
CA GLY A 211 -15.68 16.20 -3.06
C GLY A 211 -15.15 15.84 -1.68
N PHE A 212 -13.91 16.22 -1.41
CA PHE A 212 -13.23 15.94 -0.17
C PHE A 212 -12.67 17.22 0.46
N THR A 213 -13.05 17.54 1.69
CA THR A 213 -12.66 18.79 2.37
C THR A 213 -11.40 18.68 3.21
N GLY A 214 -10.82 17.47 3.31
CA GLY A 214 -9.64 17.18 4.14
C GLY A 214 -8.32 17.28 3.37
N ASN A 215 -7.25 16.85 4.04
CA ASN A 215 -5.93 16.75 3.44
C ASN A 215 -5.82 15.48 2.56
N THR A 216 -5.81 15.67 1.25
CA THR A 216 -5.73 14.58 0.25
C THR A 216 -4.48 13.70 0.40
N ARG A 217 -3.37 14.22 0.97
CA ARG A 217 -2.14 13.45 1.25
C ARG A 217 -2.35 12.34 2.27
N GLN A 218 -3.40 12.42 3.07
CA GLN A 218 -3.73 11.37 4.05
C GLN A 218 -4.60 10.26 3.44
N LEU A 219 -5.23 10.52 2.29
CA LEU A 219 -6.02 9.52 1.59
C LEU A 219 -5.14 8.33 1.16
N GLY A 220 -5.67 7.14 1.27
CA GLY A 220 -4.93 5.92 1.03
C GLY A 220 -3.96 5.50 2.15
N LYS A 221 -3.94 6.19 3.30
CA LYS A 221 -3.37 5.63 4.53
C LYS A 221 -4.37 4.68 5.15
N LEU A 222 -3.87 3.60 5.73
CA LEU A 222 -4.72 2.60 6.38
C LEU A 222 -5.50 3.23 7.55
N PHE A 223 -6.79 2.92 7.66
CA PHE A 223 -7.74 3.42 8.67
C PHE A 223 -7.93 4.95 8.71
N PHE A 224 -7.42 5.67 7.71
CA PHE A 224 -7.71 7.10 7.65
C PHE A 224 -9.17 7.34 7.30
N ARG A 225 -9.89 8.02 8.19
CA ARG A 225 -11.29 8.45 8.02
C ARG A 225 -11.38 9.95 8.20
N HIS A 226 -12.14 10.62 7.36
CA HIS A 226 -12.41 12.05 7.52
C HIS A 226 -13.60 12.30 8.48
N SER A 227 -14.53 11.36 8.56
CA SER A 227 -15.67 11.42 9.49
C SER A 227 -15.84 10.11 10.24
N THR A 228 -16.34 10.18 11.49
CA THR A 228 -16.57 9.02 12.35
C THR A 228 -17.72 8.11 11.90
N HIS A 229 -18.54 8.55 10.93
CA HIS A 229 -19.79 7.91 10.57
C HIS A 229 -19.78 7.12 9.27
N SER A 230 -18.67 7.04 8.53
CA SER A 230 -18.70 6.35 7.24
C SER A 230 -17.41 5.64 6.88
N GLY A 231 -17.54 4.33 6.65
CA GLY A 231 -16.55 3.47 6.02
C GLY A 231 -15.41 2.98 6.94
N SER A 232 -14.74 1.91 6.53
CA SER A 232 -13.64 1.28 7.28
C SER A 232 -12.29 2.04 7.16
N GLY A 233 -12.16 3.00 6.25
CA GLY A 233 -10.89 3.64 5.92
C GLY A 233 -9.90 2.71 5.18
N ILE A 234 -10.37 1.56 4.71
CA ILE A 234 -9.57 0.52 4.04
C ILE A 234 -9.63 0.67 2.52
N GLY A 235 -10.74 1.15 1.96
CA GLY A 235 -10.98 1.15 0.51
C GLY A 235 -9.90 1.86 -0.31
N LEU A 236 -9.57 3.11 0.02
CA LEU A 236 -8.52 3.87 -0.69
C LEU A 236 -7.10 3.35 -0.40
N TYR A 237 -6.86 2.77 0.78
CA TYR A 237 -5.62 2.07 1.07
C TYR A 237 -5.46 0.84 0.17
N LEU A 238 -6.52 0.05 0.00
CA LEU A 238 -6.55 -1.10 -0.90
C LEU A 238 -6.26 -0.68 -2.35
N VAL A 239 -6.93 0.36 -2.84
CA VAL A 239 -6.69 0.96 -4.16
C VAL A 239 -5.21 1.27 -4.36
N LYS A 240 -4.60 1.99 -3.43
CA LYS A 240 -3.20 2.39 -3.50
C LYS A 240 -2.25 1.18 -3.53
N ASN A 241 -2.50 0.18 -2.69
CA ASN A 241 -1.64 -1.00 -2.61
C ASN A 241 -1.77 -1.90 -3.83
N LEU A 242 -2.99 -2.17 -4.31
CA LEU A 242 -3.20 -3.02 -5.48
C LEU A 242 -2.59 -2.38 -6.73
N ILE A 243 -2.80 -1.09 -6.95
CA ILE A 243 -2.19 -0.39 -8.09
C ILE A 243 -0.66 -0.39 -7.97
N SER A 244 -0.10 -0.17 -6.79
CA SER A 244 1.35 -0.26 -6.57
C SER A 244 1.92 -1.66 -6.85
N LYS A 245 1.19 -2.73 -6.49
CA LYS A 245 1.58 -4.12 -6.82
C LYS A 245 1.51 -4.41 -8.33
N MET A 246 0.71 -3.66 -9.08
CA MET A 246 0.63 -3.69 -10.54
C MET A 246 1.60 -2.69 -11.20
N ASN A 247 2.64 -2.22 -10.46
CA ASN A 247 3.64 -1.25 -10.90
C ASN A 247 3.04 0.11 -11.32
N GLY A 248 1.85 0.44 -10.85
CA GLY A 248 1.18 1.70 -11.12
C GLY A 248 1.25 2.68 -9.95
N HIS A 249 0.73 3.89 -10.18
CA HIS A 249 0.64 4.95 -9.19
C HIS A 249 -0.79 5.49 -9.11
N VAL A 250 -1.17 5.96 -7.92
CA VAL A 250 -2.49 6.57 -7.67
C VAL A 250 -2.31 7.92 -7.03
N HIS A 251 -3.03 8.91 -7.54
CA HIS A 251 -3.09 10.25 -7.00
C HIS A 251 -4.54 10.65 -6.73
N PHE A 252 -4.77 11.35 -5.62
CA PHE A 252 -6.07 11.82 -5.18
C PHE A 252 -6.09 13.33 -5.19
N HIS A 253 -7.06 13.91 -5.89
CA HIS A 253 -7.19 15.35 -6.06
C HIS A 253 -8.62 15.83 -5.74
N ASN A 254 -8.74 17.03 -5.25
CA ASN A 254 -10.04 17.71 -5.21
C ASN A 254 -10.29 18.36 -6.59
N SER A 255 -11.45 18.07 -7.16
CA SER A 255 -11.95 18.75 -8.36
C SER A 255 -12.87 19.91 -7.98
N LYS A 256 -13.08 20.85 -8.90
CA LYS A 256 -14.03 21.98 -8.70
C LYS A 256 -15.47 21.52 -8.51
N SER A 257 -15.80 20.32 -8.98
CA SER A 257 -17.17 19.78 -9.01
C SER A 257 -17.26 18.36 -8.43
N GLY A 258 -16.37 17.97 -7.50
CA GLY A 258 -16.38 16.64 -6.91
C GLY A 258 -14.99 16.18 -6.51
N PHE A 259 -14.72 14.90 -6.67
CA PHE A 259 -13.44 14.28 -6.36
C PHE A 259 -12.82 13.64 -7.61
N GLU A 260 -11.49 13.68 -7.71
CA GLU A 260 -10.76 13.14 -8.84
C GLU A 260 -9.68 12.17 -8.36
N VAL A 261 -9.63 11.02 -9.02
CA VAL A 261 -8.58 10.01 -8.83
C VAL A 261 -7.86 9.77 -10.14
N THR A 262 -6.55 9.85 -10.12
CA THR A 262 -5.72 9.51 -11.28
C THR A 262 -4.97 8.22 -10.99
N ILE A 263 -5.05 7.27 -11.93
CA ILE A 263 -4.30 6.01 -11.92
C ILE A 263 -3.39 6.00 -13.14
N ASP A 264 -2.11 5.79 -12.91
CA ASP A 264 -1.10 5.60 -13.96
C ASP A 264 -0.64 4.15 -13.92
N LEU A 265 -0.77 3.43 -15.04
CA LEU A 265 -0.32 2.05 -15.21
C LEU A 265 0.67 1.96 -16.36
N PRO A 266 1.74 1.17 -16.26
CA PRO A 266 2.66 0.97 -17.38
C PRO A 266 1.94 0.28 -18.53
N VAL A 267 2.13 0.79 -19.75
CA VAL A 267 1.65 0.13 -20.96
C VAL A 267 2.44 -1.15 -21.16
N GLY A 268 1.73 -2.27 -21.33
CA GLY A 268 2.35 -3.54 -21.60
C GLY A 268 3.12 -3.48 -22.93
N THR A 269 4.46 -3.55 -22.88
CA THR A 269 5.29 -3.69 -24.07
C THR A 269 4.93 -4.98 -24.81
N HIS A 270 4.91 -4.93 -26.16
CA HIS A 270 4.89 -6.14 -26.96
C HIS A 270 6.20 -6.90 -26.72
N SER A 271 6.16 -7.99 -25.98
CA SER A 271 7.16 -9.04 -26.09
C SER A 271 6.61 -10.15 -26.97
#